data_81303df639f610316dc8d253a9b2b75e
#
_entry.id   81303df639f610316dc8d253a9b2b75e
#
_cell.length_a   1.000
_cell.length_b   1.000
_cell.length_c   1.000
_cell.angle_alpha   90.00
_cell.angle_beta   90.00
_cell.angle_gamma   90.00
#
_symmetry.space_group_name_H-M   'P 1'
#
loop_
_entity.id
_entity.type
_entity.pdbx_description
1 polymer ?
#
loop_
_entity_poly.entity_id
_entity_poly.type
_entity_poly.pdbx_seq_one_letter_code
_entity_poly.pdbx_strand_id
1 'polypeptide(L)'
;MRTGLSEDLIARVLGGAPKYTLAELEEKFPLRVLPDGALVTRFAPSPTGFMHIGNLYGALIDYKLARQSGGVFMLRIEDTDTKREVSGAVEIVKNAMQSFGLEYNNDEQYGPYYQSQRREIYHSVAAELLRTGHAYPCFLTAQDMEKIRAEQSSAGFATGIYGEFARDRDITEEDIIKHLDNGEIPSIRLYSTGDPAKRIFCKDAVRGSIGFPENNEDIVLVKSNDGLPTYHFAHLCDDHFMRTTHVVRGEEWLPSLPLHYQLFRMMEWTPPIYIHTATLDKIDAETGKQRKMSKRKDPESNVAFFLQEGWPTDAVIEYLGNILASGYEEAKLKGAVKNFWEYEMKPKKIPMSGGLFDMKKLEWWSKEYIDRRKRWL
;
A
#
# COMPACT_ATOMS: atom_id res chain seq x y z
N MET A 1 2.66 19.16 21.51
CA MET A 1 2.15 19.54 20.17
C MET A 1 2.64 20.94 19.88
N ARG A 2 3.08 21.15 18.65
CA ARG A 2 3.43 22.48 18.14
C ARG A 2 2.16 23.34 18.05
N THR A 3 2.29 24.67 18.15
CA THR A 3 1.22 25.59 17.74
C THR A 3 1.01 25.47 16.23
N GLY A 4 -0.24 25.36 15.80
CA GLY A 4 -0.58 25.28 14.37
C GLY A 4 -0.25 26.58 13.64
N LEU A 5 -0.08 26.49 12.32
CA LEU A 5 0.17 27.64 11.46
C LEU A 5 -1.13 28.38 11.12
N SER A 6 -1.02 29.68 10.85
CA SER A 6 -2.12 30.50 10.31
C SER A 6 -2.51 30.06 8.88
N GLU A 7 -3.77 30.31 8.47
CA GLU A 7 -4.26 29.95 7.12
C GLU A 7 -3.41 30.59 6.01
N ASP A 8 -3.00 31.83 6.21
CA ASP A 8 -2.16 32.55 5.24
C ASP A 8 -0.80 31.88 5.07
N LEU A 9 -0.20 31.45 6.16
CA LEU A 9 1.09 30.76 6.14
C LEU A 9 0.97 29.34 5.58
N ILE A 10 -0.12 28.61 5.89
CA ILE A 10 -0.43 27.32 5.30
C ILE A 10 -0.52 27.42 3.77
N ALA A 11 -1.26 28.43 3.27
CA ALA A 11 -1.39 28.66 1.83
C ALA A 11 -0.02 28.92 1.17
N ARG A 12 0.83 29.73 1.81
CA ARG A 12 2.19 30.00 1.31
C ARG A 12 3.06 28.72 1.30
N VAL A 13 3.04 27.96 2.37
CA VAL A 13 3.80 26.72 2.54
C VAL A 13 3.40 25.65 1.52
N LEU A 14 2.11 25.54 1.18
CA LEU A 14 1.59 24.57 0.21
C LEU A 14 1.62 25.09 -1.24
N GLY A 15 2.04 26.35 -1.46
CA GLY A 15 2.05 26.97 -2.80
C GLY A 15 0.66 27.34 -3.33
N GLY A 16 -0.33 27.46 -2.45
CA GLY A 16 -1.70 27.86 -2.72
C GLY A 16 -2.65 27.48 -1.60
N ALA A 17 -3.80 28.13 -1.52
CA ALA A 17 -4.82 27.76 -0.55
C ALA A 17 -5.33 26.33 -0.80
N PRO A 18 -5.56 25.51 0.25
CA PRO A 18 -6.13 24.20 0.09
C PRO A 18 -7.52 24.31 -0.57
N LYS A 19 -7.80 23.43 -1.50
CA LYS A 19 -9.03 23.48 -2.31
C LYS A 19 -10.27 23.07 -1.53
N TYR A 20 -10.09 22.19 -0.55
CA TYR A 20 -11.17 21.63 0.25
C TYR A 20 -10.85 21.75 1.73
N THR A 21 -11.88 21.89 2.55
CA THR A 21 -11.85 21.53 3.96
C THR A 21 -12.03 20.01 4.13
N LEU A 22 -11.71 19.48 5.31
CA LEU A 22 -11.99 18.06 5.58
C LEU A 22 -13.49 17.74 5.49
N ALA A 23 -14.37 18.63 5.95
CA ALA A 23 -15.83 18.46 5.87
C ALA A 23 -16.30 18.33 4.41
N GLU A 24 -15.81 19.18 3.52
CA GLU A 24 -16.10 19.09 2.08
C GLU A 24 -15.56 17.81 1.45
N LEU A 25 -14.42 17.31 1.91
CA LEU A 25 -13.90 16.01 1.45
C LEU A 25 -14.76 14.85 1.96
N GLU A 26 -15.27 14.90 3.19
CA GLU A 26 -16.20 13.90 3.73
C GLU A 26 -17.52 13.86 2.94
N GLU A 27 -18.05 15.03 2.58
CA GLU A 27 -19.25 15.15 1.72
C GLU A 27 -18.97 14.65 0.30
N LYS A 28 -17.82 15.01 -0.26
CA LYS A 28 -17.39 14.60 -1.60
C LYS A 28 -17.19 13.08 -1.70
N PHE A 29 -16.71 12.44 -0.67
CA PHE A 29 -16.43 11.01 -0.60
C PHE A 29 -17.28 10.37 0.52
N PRO A 30 -18.61 10.23 0.36
CA PRO A 30 -19.49 9.72 1.40
C PRO A 30 -19.19 8.24 1.73
N LEU A 31 -19.74 7.74 2.83
CA LEU A 31 -19.70 6.31 3.13
C LEU A 31 -20.40 5.53 2.00
N ARG A 32 -19.82 4.38 1.63
CA ARG A 32 -20.43 3.53 0.60
C ARG A 32 -21.68 2.86 1.12
N VAL A 33 -22.71 2.81 0.29
CA VAL A 33 -23.94 2.05 0.56
C VAL A 33 -23.73 0.63 0.05
N LEU A 34 -23.42 -0.28 0.94
CA LEU A 34 -23.07 -1.68 0.65
C LEU A 34 -23.82 -2.62 1.61
N PRO A 35 -23.97 -3.92 1.27
CA PRO A 35 -24.48 -4.90 2.20
C PRO A 35 -23.69 -4.97 3.51
N ASP A 36 -24.34 -5.37 4.60
CA ASP A 36 -23.67 -5.53 5.88
C ASP A 36 -22.51 -6.54 5.79
N GLY A 37 -21.35 -6.13 6.30
CA GLY A 37 -20.14 -6.95 6.23
C GLY A 37 -19.43 -6.95 4.88
N ALA A 38 -19.88 -6.16 3.90
CA ALA A 38 -19.21 -6.01 2.62
C ALA A 38 -17.82 -5.36 2.78
N LEU A 39 -16.83 -5.90 2.08
CA LEU A 39 -15.44 -5.46 2.18
C LEU A 39 -15.08 -4.57 0.99
N VAL A 40 -14.43 -3.46 1.28
CA VAL A 40 -13.83 -2.58 0.27
C VAL A 40 -12.33 -2.80 0.29
N THR A 41 -11.79 -3.37 -0.78
CA THR A 41 -10.38 -3.70 -0.96
C THR A 41 -9.80 -2.98 -2.17
N ARG A 42 -8.49 -2.95 -2.27
CA ARG A 42 -7.83 -2.32 -3.40
C ARG A 42 -6.51 -3.00 -3.76
N PHE A 43 -6.32 -3.30 -5.03
CA PHE A 43 -5.00 -3.54 -5.58
C PHE A 43 -4.36 -2.18 -5.91
N ALA A 44 -3.17 -1.93 -5.35
CA ALA A 44 -2.53 -0.62 -5.40
C ALA A 44 -1.07 -0.71 -5.90
N PRO A 45 -0.87 -1.05 -7.20
CA PRO A 45 0.47 -1.19 -7.75
C PRO A 45 1.10 0.16 -8.11
N SER A 46 2.42 0.26 -7.88
CA SER A 46 3.23 1.32 -8.49
C SER A 46 3.62 0.92 -9.93
N PRO A 47 3.57 1.84 -10.92
CA PRO A 47 3.83 1.56 -12.33
C PRO A 47 5.35 1.45 -12.62
N THR A 48 6.05 0.51 -11.97
CA THR A 48 7.51 0.35 -12.03
C THR A 48 7.97 -0.76 -12.99
N GLY A 49 7.13 -1.18 -13.93
CA GLY A 49 7.43 -2.21 -14.93
C GLY A 49 6.41 -3.35 -14.95
N PHE A 50 6.87 -4.59 -15.05
CA PHE A 50 5.98 -5.73 -15.16
C PHE A 50 5.32 -6.11 -13.82
N MET A 51 4.14 -6.73 -13.91
CA MET A 51 3.42 -7.25 -12.75
C MET A 51 4.10 -8.52 -12.21
N HIS A 52 4.58 -8.46 -10.97
CA HIS A 52 5.16 -9.61 -10.29
C HIS A 52 4.07 -10.58 -9.84
N ILE A 53 4.34 -11.89 -9.84
CA ILE A 53 3.39 -12.93 -9.38
C ILE A 53 2.92 -12.68 -7.94
N GLY A 54 3.77 -12.11 -7.09
CA GLY A 54 3.38 -11.68 -5.74
C GLY A 54 2.32 -10.57 -5.73
N ASN A 55 2.30 -9.72 -6.76
CA ASN A 55 1.25 -8.70 -6.92
C ASN A 55 -0.06 -9.35 -7.34
N LEU A 56 -0.01 -10.34 -8.25
CA LEU A 56 -1.20 -11.14 -8.62
C LEU A 56 -1.73 -11.91 -7.40
N TYR A 57 -0.84 -12.48 -6.60
CA TYR A 57 -1.17 -13.16 -5.35
C TYR A 57 -1.95 -12.25 -4.38
N GLY A 58 -1.47 -11.01 -4.14
CA GLY A 58 -2.18 -10.02 -3.34
C GLY A 58 -3.52 -9.59 -3.95
N ALA A 59 -3.54 -9.31 -5.26
CA ALA A 59 -4.75 -8.90 -5.98
C ALA A 59 -5.83 -9.98 -5.96
N LEU A 60 -5.46 -11.28 -6.00
CA LEU A 60 -6.41 -12.39 -5.85
C LEU A 60 -7.08 -12.39 -4.48
N ILE A 61 -6.36 -12.07 -3.41
CA ILE A 61 -6.93 -11.96 -2.06
C ILE A 61 -7.90 -10.77 -2.00
N ASP A 62 -7.46 -9.58 -2.45
CA ASP A 62 -8.27 -8.38 -2.50
C ASP A 62 -9.59 -8.63 -3.26
N TYR A 63 -9.48 -9.17 -4.47
CA TYR A 63 -10.63 -9.47 -5.32
C TYR A 63 -11.56 -10.49 -4.68
N LYS A 64 -11.00 -11.61 -4.18
CA LYS A 64 -11.77 -12.69 -3.56
C LYS A 64 -12.55 -12.22 -2.33
N LEU A 65 -11.90 -11.47 -1.44
CA LEU A 65 -12.54 -10.95 -0.23
C LEU A 65 -13.67 -9.96 -0.55
N ALA A 66 -13.45 -9.05 -1.50
CA ALA A 66 -14.49 -8.13 -1.94
C ALA A 66 -15.68 -8.86 -2.58
N ARG A 67 -15.42 -9.74 -3.55
CA ARG A 67 -16.48 -10.45 -4.30
C ARG A 67 -17.32 -11.37 -3.40
N GLN A 68 -16.70 -12.14 -2.52
CA GLN A 68 -17.45 -13.06 -1.66
C GLN A 68 -18.32 -12.36 -0.60
N SER A 69 -17.99 -11.11 -0.25
CA SER A 69 -18.74 -10.29 0.71
C SER A 69 -19.79 -9.37 0.05
N GLY A 70 -19.90 -9.36 -1.28
CA GLY A 70 -20.73 -8.39 -2.00
C GLY A 70 -20.21 -6.96 -1.95
N GLY A 71 -18.91 -6.81 -1.74
CA GLY A 71 -18.21 -5.53 -1.61
C GLY A 71 -17.59 -5.01 -2.90
N VAL A 72 -16.57 -4.18 -2.75
CA VAL A 72 -15.92 -3.43 -3.84
C VAL A 72 -14.43 -3.77 -3.91
N PHE A 73 -13.95 -4.08 -5.10
CA PHE A 73 -12.53 -4.22 -5.41
C PHE A 73 -12.10 -3.10 -6.35
N MET A 74 -11.07 -2.33 -5.98
CA MET A 74 -10.59 -1.18 -6.75
C MET A 74 -9.18 -1.41 -7.27
N LEU A 75 -8.86 -0.78 -8.41
CA LEU A 75 -7.50 -0.61 -8.90
C LEU A 75 -7.07 0.84 -8.68
N ARG A 76 -6.07 1.07 -7.80
CA ARG A 76 -5.45 2.38 -7.56
C ARG A 76 -4.02 2.37 -8.04
N ILE A 77 -3.65 3.29 -8.92
CA ILE A 77 -2.29 3.43 -9.45
C ILE A 77 -1.49 4.37 -8.54
N GLU A 78 -0.43 3.85 -7.94
CA GLU A 78 0.45 4.60 -7.04
C GLU A 78 1.65 5.16 -7.82
N ASP A 79 1.39 6.25 -8.56
CA ASP A 79 2.29 6.91 -9.52
C ASP A 79 2.95 8.18 -8.95
N THR A 80 3.09 8.28 -7.63
CA THR A 80 3.73 9.44 -6.99
C THR A 80 5.25 9.46 -7.10
N ASP A 81 5.88 8.37 -7.50
CA ASP A 81 7.33 8.28 -7.77
C ASP A 81 7.61 8.27 -9.27
N THR A 82 7.60 9.46 -9.85
CA THR A 82 7.82 9.67 -11.29
C THR A 82 9.19 9.21 -11.79
N LYS A 83 10.19 9.10 -10.90
CA LYS A 83 11.55 8.63 -11.28
C LYS A 83 11.61 7.14 -11.58
N ARG A 84 10.69 6.35 -10.98
CA ARG A 84 10.63 4.89 -11.18
C ARG A 84 9.50 4.47 -12.12
N GLU A 85 8.73 5.42 -12.62
CA GLU A 85 7.65 5.13 -13.56
C GLU A 85 8.22 4.59 -14.89
N VAL A 86 7.61 3.50 -15.36
CA VAL A 86 7.95 2.88 -16.66
C VAL A 86 6.76 3.07 -17.60
N SER A 87 7.02 3.65 -18.76
CA SER A 87 5.98 3.84 -19.77
C SER A 87 5.29 2.53 -20.13
N GLY A 88 3.95 2.54 -20.17
CA GLY A 88 3.12 1.37 -20.46
C GLY A 88 2.92 0.40 -19.29
N ALA A 89 3.57 0.61 -18.13
CA ALA A 89 3.44 -0.28 -16.98
C ALA A 89 2.00 -0.39 -16.45
N VAL A 90 1.23 0.69 -16.50
CA VAL A 90 -0.18 0.70 -16.09
C VAL A 90 -1.01 -0.23 -16.98
N GLU A 91 -0.83 -0.17 -18.29
CA GLU A 91 -1.55 -1.03 -19.24
C GLU A 91 -1.14 -2.51 -19.10
N ILE A 92 0.13 -2.79 -18.78
CA ILE A 92 0.57 -4.15 -18.45
C ILE A 92 -0.20 -4.70 -17.24
N VAL A 93 -0.36 -3.89 -16.20
CA VAL A 93 -1.12 -4.29 -15.00
C VAL A 93 -2.59 -4.52 -15.34
N LYS A 94 -3.24 -3.59 -16.06
CA LYS A 94 -4.65 -3.71 -16.46
C LYS A 94 -4.89 -4.94 -17.33
N ASN A 95 -4.03 -5.17 -18.33
CA ASN A 95 -4.13 -6.34 -19.20
C ASN A 95 -3.93 -7.65 -18.43
N ALA A 96 -2.99 -7.69 -17.49
CA ALA A 96 -2.82 -8.84 -16.64
C ALA A 96 -4.07 -9.12 -15.78
N MET A 97 -4.62 -8.09 -15.11
CA MET A 97 -5.86 -8.23 -14.34
C MET A 97 -7.02 -8.73 -15.20
N GLN A 98 -7.23 -8.15 -16.38
CA GLN A 98 -8.26 -8.57 -17.33
C GLN A 98 -8.07 -10.05 -17.75
N SER A 99 -6.84 -10.45 -18.07
CA SER A 99 -6.52 -11.84 -18.49
C SER A 99 -6.81 -12.85 -17.38
N PHE A 100 -6.66 -12.45 -16.11
CA PHE A 100 -6.98 -13.26 -14.94
C PHE A 100 -8.41 -13.08 -14.42
N GLY A 101 -9.26 -12.34 -15.12
CA GLY A 101 -10.66 -12.12 -14.74
C GLY A 101 -10.85 -11.29 -13.47
N LEU A 102 -9.85 -10.47 -13.10
CA LEU A 102 -9.90 -9.59 -11.92
C LEU A 102 -10.52 -8.24 -12.28
N GLU A 103 -11.83 -8.22 -12.47
CA GLU A 103 -12.59 -7.01 -12.76
C GLU A 103 -12.65 -6.09 -11.53
N TYR A 104 -12.32 -4.81 -11.70
CA TYR A 104 -12.34 -3.81 -10.63
C TYR A 104 -13.48 -2.78 -10.82
N ASN A 105 -13.95 -2.24 -9.71
CA ASN A 105 -15.06 -1.31 -9.62
C ASN A 105 -14.55 0.10 -9.29
N ASN A 106 -14.01 0.79 -10.28
CA ASN A 106 -13.57 2.18 -10.15
C ASN A 106 -14.69 3.11 -10.59
N ASP A 107 -15.59 3.47 -9.67
CA ASP A 107 -16.64 4.45 -9.95
C ASP A 107 -16.11 5.90 -9.81
N GLU A 108 -16.76 6.85 -10.49
CA GLU A 108 -16.35 8.26 -10.52
C GLU A 108 -16.44 8.94 -9.15
N GLN A 109 -17.34 8.47 -8.27
CA GLN A 109 -17.60 9.07 -6.97
C GLN A 109 -16.34 9.10 -6.07
N TYR A 110 -15.51 8.05 -6.13
CA TYR A 110 -14.31 7.92 -5.28
C TYR A 110 -13.01 8.15 -6.04
N GLY A 111 -13.09 8.50 -7.31
CA GLY A 111 -11.95 8.85 -8.15
C GLY A 111 -11.32 10.22 -7.82
N PRO A 112 -10.27 10.58 -8.54
CA PRO A 112 -9.52 9.79 -9.51
C PRO A 112 -8.74 8.65 -8.83
N TYR A 113 -8.39 7.61 -9.61
CA TYR A 113 -7.68 6.42 -9.11
C TYR A 113 -6.18 6.40 -9.44
N TYR A 114 -5.64 7.51 -9.91
CA TYR A 114 -4.22 7.79 -10.02
C TYR A 114 -3.82 8.74 -8.91
N GLN A 115 -2.83 8.40 -8.13
CA GLN A 115 -2.42 9.23 -6.98
C GLN A 115 -1.91 10.61 -7.41
N SER A 116 -1.19 10.70 -8.54
CA SER A 116 -0.74 11.98 -9.10
C SER A 116 -1.86 12.97 -9.37
N GLN A 117 -3.09 12.49 -9.62
CA GLN A 117 -4.27 13.31 -9.89
C GLN A 117 -5.03 13.74 -8.62
N ARG A 118 -4.58 13.33 -7.43
CA ARG A 118 -5.25 13.57 -6.14
C ARG A 118 -4.56 14.63 -5.28
N ARG A 119 -3.65 15.41 -5.86
CA ARG A 119 -2.87 16.44 -5.15
C ARG A 119 -3.72 17.31 -4.22
N GLU A 120 -4.88 17.79 -4.70
CA GLU A 120 -5.78 18.68 -3.94
C GLU A 120 -6.27 18.03 -2.63
N ILE A 121 -6.53 16.73 -2.66
CA ILE A 121 -6.93 15.97 -1.47
C ILE A 121 -5.78 15.92 -0.47
N TYR A 122 -4.56 15.58 -0.94
CA TYR A 122 -3.38 15.52 -0.08
C TYR A 122 -3.04 16.86 0.55
N HIS A 123 -3.09 17.95 -0.24
CA HIS A 123 -2.84 19.30 0.25
C HIS A 123 -3.89 19.72 1.28
N SER A 124 -5.16 19.37 1.11
CA SER A 124 -6.22 19.66 2.07
C SER A 124 -5.99 18.94 3.41
N VAL A 125 -5.58 17.67 3.38
CA VAL A 125 -5.25 16.91 4.61
C VAL A 125 -3.95 17.43 5.24
N ALA A 126 -2.94 17.78 4.44
CA ALA A 126 -1.70 18.36 4.94
C ALA A 126 -1.95 19.73 5.61
N ALA A 127 -2.85 20.55 5.05
CA ALA A 127 -3.27 21.82 5.65
C ALA A 127 -3.87 21.60 7.04
N GLU A 128 -4.72 20.59 7.22
CA GLU A 128 -5.26 20.27 8.53
C GLU A 128 -4.19 19.86 9.54
N LEU A 129 -3.24 19.02 9.12
CA LEU A 129 -2.12 18.63 9.98
C LEU A 129 -1.21 19.81 10.33
N LEU A 130 -1.00 20.77 9.42
CA LEU A 130 -0.29 22.03 9.69
C LEU A 130 -1.08 22.93 10.65
N ARG A 131 -2.40 23.04 10.48
CA ARG A 131 -3.31 23.83 11.31
C ARG A 131 -3.36 23.30 12.73
N THR A 132 -3.36 21.98 12.90
CA THR A 132 -3.44 21.32 14.21
C THR A 132 -2.07 21.11 14.87
N GLY A 133 -0.98 21.50 14.21
CA GLY A 133 0.39 21.32 14.72
C GLY A 133 0.90 19.89 14.69
N HIS A 134 0.25 18.99 13.93
CA HIS A 134 0.70 17.61 13.69
C HIS A 134 1.65 17.48 12.50
N ALA A 135 1.88 18.57 11.77
CA ALA A 135 2.89 18.66 10.72
C ALA A 135 3.62 20.00 10.77
N TYR A 136 4.75 20.05 10.09
CA TYR A 136 5.56 21.27 9.97
C TYR A 136 6.27 21.36 8.62
N PRO A 137 6.55 22.58 8.11
CA PRO A 137 7.39 22.76 6.94
C PRO A 137 8.86 22.51 7.28
N CYS A 138 9.55 21.77 6.42
CA CYS A 138 10.95 21.42 6.61
C CYS A 138 11.76 21.83 5.37
N PHE A 139 12.78 22.65 5.60
CA PHE A 139 13.66 23.21 4.58
C PHE A 139 15.00 22.48 4.46
N LEU A 140 15.18 21.35 5.18
CA LEU A 140 16.38 20.54 5.07
C LEU A 140 16.62 20.09 3.62
N THR A 141 17.81 20.42 3.12
CA THR A 141 18.24 20.04 1.77
C THR A 141 18.70 18.58 1.70
N ALA A 142 18.88 18.04 0.49
CA ALA A 142 19.47 16.72 0.29
C ALA A 142 20.87 16.63 0.95
N GLN A 143 21.66 17.70 0.89
CA GLN A 143 22.99 17.76 1.51
C GLN A 143 22.90 17.72 3.05
N ASP A 144 21.91 18.40 3.66
CA ASP A 144 21.69 18.34 5.10
C ASP A 144 21.28 16.93 5.52
N MET A 145 20.41 16.26 4.73
CA MET A 145 20.01 14.89 4.96
C MET A 145 21.20 13.91 4.91
N GLU A 146 22.16 14.13 4.00
CA GLU A 146 23.38 13.31 3.93
C GLU A 146 24.28 13.52 5.16
N LYS A 147 24.44 14.76 5.60
CA LYS A 147 25.21 15.09 6.82
C LYS A 147 24.57 14.45 8.07
N ILE A 148 23.26 14.57 8.23
CA ILE A 148 22.52 13.95 9.34
C ILE A 148 22.70 12.43 9.32
N ARG A 149 22.56 11.77 8.16
CA ARG A 149 22.77 10.31 8.05
C ARG A 149 24.20 9.91 8.42
N ALA A 150 25.20 10.66 7.97
CA ALA A 150 26.60 10.40 8.31
C ALA A 150 26.84 10.55 9.81
N GLU A 151 26.33 11.59 10.44
CA GLU A 151 26.37 11.85 11.87
C GLU A 151 25.72 10.69 12.67
N GLN A 152 24.48 10.31 12.30
CA GLN A 152 23.77 9.20 12.93
C GLN A 152 24.52 7.88 12.79
N SER A 153 25.02 7.58 11.58
CA SER A 153 25.76 6.34 11.33
C SER A 153 27.06 6.27 12.14
N SER A 154 27.79 7.39 12.26
CA SER A 154 29.05 7.45 13.04
C SER A 154 28.81 7.28 14.55
N ALA A 155 27.64 7.74 15.03
CA ALA A 155 27.25 7.63 16.44
C ALA A 155 26.49 6.32 16.77
N GLY A 156 26.24 5.46 15.77
CA GLY A 156 25.51 4.20 15.95
C GLY A 156 24.00 4.37 16.13
N PHE A 157 23.44 5.53 15.75
CA PHE A 157 22.01 5.77 15.77
C PHE A 157 21.32 5.22 14.51
N ALA A 158 20.03 4.93 14.62
CA ALA A 158 19.19 4.66 13.46
C ALA A 158 19.09 5.91 12.56
N THR A 159 19.11 5.73 11.25
CA THR A 159 18.97 6.85 10.30
C THR A 159 17.51 7.28 10.21
N GLY A 160 17.28 8.60 10.18
CA GLY A 160 15.94 9.18 10.08
C GLY A 160 15.89 10.60 10.64
N ILE A 161 14.74 11.25 10.53
CA ILE A 161 14.51 12.58 11.10
C ILE A 161 13.67 12.43 12.37
N TYR A 162 14.30 12.58 13.52
CA TYR A 162 13.68 12.48 14.84
C TYR A 162 14.54 13.18 15.90
N GLY A 163 13.96 13.53 17.04
CA GLY A 163 14.67 14.14 18.16
C GLY A 163 15.47 15.38 17.74
N GLU A 164 16.75 15.45 18.10
CA GLU A 164 17.66 16.55 17.76
C GLU A 164 17.97 16.66 16.26
N PHE A 165 17.77 15.58 15.50
CA PHE A 165 17.95 15.56 14.06
C PHE A 165 16.77 16.18 13.29
N ALA A 166 15.64 16.41 13.95
CA ALA A 166 14.47 17.08 13.39
C ALA A 166 14.61 18.63 13.57
N ARG A 167 15.63 19.21 12.96
CA ARG A 167 16.09 20.59 13.20
C ARG A 167 15.01 21.65 12.97
N ASP A 168 14.14 21.46 11.96
CA ASP A 168 13.07 22.39 11.61
C ASP A 168 11.77 22.14 12.40
N ARG A 169 11.78 21.20 13.32
CA ARG A 169 10.58 20.79 14.05
C ARG A 169 9.91 21.95 14.79
N ASP A 170 10.72 22.82 15.36
CA ASP A 170 10.29 23.98 16.14
C ASP A 170 10.60 25.31 15.44
N ILE A 171 10.73 25.29 14.10
CA ILE A 171 10.96 26.49 13.27
C ILE A 171 9.89 27.54 13.53
N THR A 172 10.30 28.78 13.70
CA THR A 172 9.38 29.91 13.96
C THR A 172 8.64 30.33 12.69
N GLU A 173 7.48 30.99 12.84
CA GLU A 173 6.77 31.57 11.68
C GLU A 173 7.63 32.60 10.95
N GLU A 174 8.43 33.39 11.67
CA GLU A 174 9.33 34.37 11.09
C GLU A 174 10.40 33.72 10.20
N ASP A 175 10.99 32.60 10.64
CA ASP A 175 11.98 31.90 9.85
C ASP A 175 11.33 31.15 8.66
N ILE A 176 10.13 30.60 8.83
CA ILE A 176 9.35 30.05 7.70
C ILE A 176 9.15 31.13 6.63
N ILE A 177 8.72 32.34 7.04
CA ILE A 177 8.50 33.45 6.11
C ILE A 177 9.81 33.82 5.39
N LYS A 178 10.93 33.91 6.09
CA LYS A 178 12.24 34.20 5.48
C LYS A 178 12.63 33.16 4.42
N HIS A 179 12.47 31.88 4.72
CA HIS A 179 12.74 30.79 3.74
C HIS A 179 11.85 30.92 2.50
N LEU A 180 10.54 31.14 2.70
CA LEU A 180 9.58 31.31 1.61
C LEU A 180 9.87 32.58 0.77
N ASP A 181 10.26 33.68 1.40
CA ASP A 181 10.63 34.96 0.73
C ASP A 181 11.92 34.79 -0.11
N ASN A 182 12.80 33.89 0.30
CA ASN A 182 13.97 33.45 -0.47
C ASN A 182 13.64 32.50 -1.63
N GLY A 183 12.38 32.11 -1.81
CA GLY A 183 11.94 31.19 -2.85
C GLY A 183 12.17 29.71 -2.54
N GLU A 184 12.47 29.39 -1.28
CA GLU A 184 12.67 27.99 -0.86
C GLU A 184 11.31 27.28 -0.71
N ILE A 185 11.23 26.05 -1.20
CA ILE A 185 10.01 25.23 -1.16
C ILE A 185 10.21 24.12 -0.12
N PRO A 186 9.44 24.11 0.98
CA PRO A 186 9.60 23.11 2.01
C PRO A 186 8.98 21.76 1.59
N SER A 187 9.49 20.68 2.15
CA SER A 187 8.71 19.46 2.34
C SER A 187 7.83 19.62 3.59
N ILE A 188 6.68 18.94 3.60
CA ILE A 188 5.85 18.85 4.81
C ILE A 188 6.19 17.58 5.53
N ARG A 189 6.56 17.69 6.82
CA ARG A 189 6.88 16.56 7.67
C ARG A 189 5.86 16.35 8.78
N LEU A 190 5.68 15.12 9.14
CA LEU A 190 4.96 14.72 10.34
C LEU A 190 5.67 15.27 11.57
N TYR A 191 4.92 15.81 12.52
CA TYR A 191 5.37 16.06 13.89
C TYR A 191 5.04 14.84 14.73
N SER A 192 5.94 13.86 14.75
CA SER A 192 5.72 12.62 15.49
C SER A 192 5.83 12.85 17.00
N THR A 193 4.87 12.36 17.75
CA THR A 193 4.85 12.40 19.23
C THR A 193 5.07 11.02 19.85
N GLY A 194 5.43 10.03 19.04
CA GLY A 194 5.64 8.68 19.53
C GLY A 194 6.93 8.54 20.34
N ASP A 195 6.89 7.62 21.28
CA ASP A 195 8.00 7.27 22.15
C ASP A 195 8.43 5.82 21.84
N PRO A 196 9.60 5.58 21.25
CA PRO A 196 10.05 4.23 20.89
C PRO A 196 10.27 3.31 22.12
N ALA A 197 10.33 3.87 23.34
CA ALA A 197 10.34 3.08 24.56
C ALA A 197 8.94 2.49 24.91
N LYS A 198 7.87 3.07 24.35
CA LYS A 198 6.51 2.57 24.48
C LYS A 198 6.15 1.63 23.36
N ARG A 199 5.14 0.81 23.59
CA ARG A 199 4.65 -0.15 22.60
C ARG A 199 3.22 0.18 22.17
N ILE A 200 3.01 0.13 20.86
CA ILE A 200 1.69 0.16 20.24
C ILE A 200 1.33 -1.24 19.75
N PHE A 201 0.08 -1.66 19.95
CA PHE A 201 -0.43 -2.93 19.44
C PHE A 201 -1.30 -2.68 18.21
N CYS A 202 -0.83 -3.16 17.07
CA CYS A 202 -1.51 -3.05 15.79
C CYS A 202 -2.23 -4.37 15.46
N LYS A 203 -3.46 -4.28 14.95
CA LYS A 203 -4.25 -5.46 14.58
C LYS A 203 -3.99 -5.84 13.13
N ASP A 204 -3.75 -7.13 12.90
CA ASP A 204 -3.66 -7.75 11.58
C ASP A 204 -4.61 -8.95 11.52
N ALA A 205 -5.36 -9.09 10.43
CA ALA A 205 -6.38 -10.15 10.34
C ALA A 205 -5.80 -11.56 10.17
N VAL A 206 -4.53 -11.66 9.72
CA VAL A 206 -3.79 -12.92 9.57
C VAL A 206 -3.00 -13.24 10.84
N ARG A 207 -2.30 -12.24 11.37
CA ARG A 207 -1.28 -12.39 12.42
C ARG A 207 -1.78 -12.04 13.83
N GLY A 208 -3.01 -11.53 13.94
CA GLY A 208 -3.59 -11.10 15.23
C GLY A 208 -3.05 -9.75 15.69
N SER A 209 -2.80 -9.62 16.98
CA SER A 209 -2.28 -8.38 17.58
C SER A 209 -0.76 -8.43 17.66
N ILE A 210 -0.09 -7.47 16.99
CA ILE A 210 1.37 -7.38 16.91
C ILE A 210 1.83 -6.13 17.64
N GLY A 211 2.78 -6.28 18.56
CA GLY A 211 3.34 -5.16 19.32
C GLY A 211 4.60 -4.59 18.65
N PHE A 212 4.61 -3.28 18.43
CA PHE A 212 5.74 -2.53 17.87
C PHE A 212 6.14 -1.38 18.81
N PRO A 213 7.38 -0.87 18.72
CA PRO A 213 7.70 0.46 19.25
C PRO A 213 6.79 1.51 18.61
N GLU A 214 6.45 2.58 19.34
CA GLU A 214 5.77 3.71 18.71
C GLU A 214 6.71 4.40 17.70
N ASN A 215 6.14 4.97 16.63
CA ASN A 215 6.92 5.71 15.65
C ASN A 215 7.32 7.08 16.21
N ASN A 216 8.61 7.40 16.21
CA ASN A 216 9.16 8.70 16.57
C ASN A 216 9.76 9.46 15.38
N GLU A 217 9.75 8.88 14.17
CA GLU A 217 10.30 9.51 12.98
C GLU A 217 9.34 10.53 12.38
N ASP A 218 9.86 11.71 12.05
CA ASP A 218 9.16 12.77 11.34
C ASP A 218 9.28 12.54 9.83
N ILE A 219 8.48 11.62 9.32
CA ILE A 219 8.50 11.29 7.88
C ILE A 219 8.05 12.46 7.02
N VAL A 220 8.48 12.49 5.76
CA VAL A 220 7.92 13.41 4.77
C VAL A 220 6.51 12.98 4.42
N LEU A 221 5.55 13.88 4.55
CA LEU A 221 4.16 13.72 4.10
C LEU A 221 4.01 14.16 2.66
N VAL A 222 4.41 15.43 2.37
CA VAL A 222 4.37 16.03 1.03
C VAL A 222 5.79 16.43 0.63
N LYS A 223 6.19 16.04 -0.57
CA LYS A 223 7.51 16.29 -1.12
C LYS A 223 7.64 17.73 -1.63
N SER A 224 8.82 18.36 -1.48
CA SER A 224 9.10 19.71 -1.95
C SER A 224 9.23 19.83 -3.46
N ASN A 225 9.69 18.77 -4.16
CA ASN A 225 10.03 18.80 -5.58
C ASN A 225 8.81 18.78 -6.52
N ASP A 226 7.73 18.15 -6.13
CA ASP A 226 6.55 17.96 -6.98
C ASP A 226 5.22 18.17 -6.24
N GLY A 227 5.25 18.39 -4.92
CA GLY A 227 4.06 18.57 -4.09
C GLY A 227 3.18 17.33 -3.99
N LEU A 228 3.70 16.16 -4.39
CA LEU A 228 2.99 14.89 -4.25
C LEU A 228 3.32 14.22 -2.91
N PRO A 229 2.44 13.36 -2.41
CA PRO A 229 2.65 12.69 -1.14
C PRO A 229 3.74 11.62 -1.23
N THR A 230 4.27 11.24 -0.07
CA THR A 230 4.96 9.95 0.08
C THR A 230 3.93 8.83 0.23
N TYR A 231 4.39 7.59 0.08
CA TYR A 231 3.53 6.40 0.19
C TYR A 231 2.67 6.39 1.47
N HIS A 232 3.29 6.67 2.63
CA HIS A 232 2.58 6.58 3.92
C HIS A 232 1.45 7.59 4.04
N PHE A 233 1.65 8.79 3.51
CA PHE A 233 0.64 9.84 3.56
C PHE A 233 -0.44 9.62 2.50
N ALA A 234 -0.06 9.18 1.30
CA ALA A 234 -1.02 8.78 0.27
C ALA A 234 -1.93 7.65 0.76
N HIS A 235 -1.34 6.63 1.41
CA HIS A 235 -2.09 5.53 2.03
C HIS A 235 -3.14 6.03 3.04
N LEU A 236 -2.77 6.94 3.96
CA LEU A 236 -3.71 7.53 4.91
C LEU A 236 -4.91 8.17 4.18
N CYS A 237 -4.62 9.10 3.26
CA CYS A 237 -5.65 9.90 2.59
C CYS A 237 -6.54 9.04 1.69
N ASP A 238 -5.93 8.19 0.86
CA ASP A 238 -6.66 7.44 -0.15
C ASP A 238 -7.50 6.32 0.45
N ASP A 239 -6.95 5.55 1.39
CA ASP A 239 -7.71 4.47 1.99
C ASP A 239 -8.85 5.01 2.87
N HIS A 240 -8.72 6.22 3.44
CA HIS A 240 -9.82 6.91 4.11
C HIS A 240 -10.90 7.37 3.12
N PHE A 241 -10.55 8.19 2.14
CA PHE A 241 -11.53 8.79 1.23
C PHE A 241 -12.05 7.84 0.13
N MET A 242 -11.35 6.76 -0.19
CA MET A 242 -11.87 5.67 -1.01
C MET A 242 -12.72 4.68 -0.21
N ARG A 243 -12.82 4.88 1.12
CA ARG A 243 -13.58 4.04 2.05
C ARG A 243 -13.10 2.59 2.06
N THR A 244 -11.78 2.40 1.95
CA THR A 244 -11.15 1.09 2.05
C THR A 244 -11.34 0.51 3.45
N THR A 245 -11.91 -0.68 3.55
CA THR A 245 -12.12 -1.38 4.83
C THR A 245 -10.99 -2.35 5.15
N HIS A 246 -10.39 -2.94 4.12
CA HIS A 246 -9.34 -3.95 4.24
C HIS A 246 -8.18 -3.64 3.31
N VAL A 247 -6.94 -3.76 3.82
CA VAL A 247 -5.70 -3.48 3.11
C VAL A 247 -4.86 -4.75 3.05
N VAL A 248 -4.81 -5.37 1.88
CA VAL A 248 -3.94 -6.51 1.60
C VAL A 248 -2.60 -5.99 1.08
N ARG A 249 -1.49 -6.46 1.66
CA ARG A 249 -0.14 -6.12 1.20
C ARG A 249 0.89 -7.14 1.72
N GLY A 250 2.10 -7.12 1.19
CA GLY A 250 3.17 -8.00 1.63
C GLY A 250 3.65 -7.71 3.06
N GLU A 251 4.18 -8.73 3.73
CA GLU A 251 4.67 -8.65 5.11
C GLU A 251 5.86 -7.68 5.29
N GLU A 252 6.54 -7.30 4.22
CA GLU A 252 7.57 -6.26 4.23
C GLU A 252 7.06 -4.90 4.73
N TRP A 253 5.74 -4.68 4.71
CA TRP A 253 5.08 -3.47 5.20
C TRP A 253 4.66 -3.53 6.67
N LEU A 254 4.87 -4.67 7.36
CA LEU A 254 4.59 -4.78 8.80
C LEU A 254 5.26 -3.69 9.64
N PRO A 255 6.54 -3.33 9.41
CA PRO A 255 7.20 -2.27 10.18
C PRO A 255 6.55 -0.89 10.03
N SER A 256 5.73 -0.67 9.00
CA SER A 256 5.02 0.61 8.79
C SER A 256 3.72 0.74 9.60
N LEU A 257 3.24 -0.33 10.23
CA LEU A 257 1.98 -0.29 11.01
C LEU A 257 1.97 0.76 12.11
N PRO A 258 3.02 0.90 12.96
CA PRO A 258 3.02 1.92 14.02
C PRO A 258 2.80 3.32 13.48
N LEU A 259 3.47 3.64 12.38
CA LEU A 259 3.35 4.93 11.70
C LEU A 259 1.94 5.13 11.12
N HIS A 260 1.37 4.12 10.43
CA HIS A 260 0.02 4.25 9.88
C HIS A 260 -1.02 4.41 10.99
N TYR A 261 -0.95 3.63 12.06
CA TYR A 261 -1.83 3.80 13.21
C TYR A 261 -1.69 5.20 13.86
N GLN A 262 -0.47 5.75 13.93
CA GLN A 262 -0.24 7.11 14.40
C GLN A 262 -0.93 8.15 13.51
N LEU A 263 -0.77 8.04 12.18
CA LEU A 263 -1.39 8.95 11.22
C LEU A 263 -2.92 8.92 11.28
N PHE A 264 -3.53 7.72 11.29
CA PHE A 264 -4.99 7.59 11.42
C PHE A 264 -5.50 8.16 12.73
N ARG A 265 -4.78 7.94 13.85
CA ARG A 265 -5.16 8.48 15.16
C ARG A 265 -5.07 10.00 15.22
N MET A 266 -4.06 10.62 14.58
CA MET A 266 -3.91 12.08 14.52
C MET A 266 -5.06 12.75 13.77
N MET A 267 -5.61 12.07 12.79
CA MET A 267 -6.78 12.54 12.03
C MET A 267 -8.11 12.12 12.66
N GLU A 268 -8.10 11.41 13.79
CA GLU A 268 -9.29 10.80 14.42
C GLU A 268 -10.04 9.84 13.48
N TRP A 269 -9.35 9.27 12.51
CA TRP A 269 -9.89 8.32 11.54
C TRP A 269 -9.69 6.88 12.00
N THR A 270 -10.63 6.01 11.66
CA THR A 270 -10.50 4.57 11.90
C THR A 270 -9.56 3.95 10.86
N PRO A 271 -8.48 3.28 11.27
CA PRO A 271 -7.61 2.59 10.33
C PRO A 271 -8.32 1.39 9.69
N PRO A 272 -7.99 1.04 8.43
CA PRO A 272 -8.49 -0.18 7.81
C PRO A 272 -7.98 -1.43 8.55
N ILE A 273 -8.62 -2.56 8.32
CA ILE A 273 -8.12 -3.86 8.78
C ILE A 273 -6.99 -4.29 7.85
N TYR A 274 -5.81 -4.53 8.42
CA TYR A 274 -4.65 -4.95 7.64
C TYR A 274 -4.61 -6.48 7.48
N ILE A 275 -4.15 -6.92 6.32
CA ILE A 275 -3.93 -8.31 5.93
C ILE A 275 -2.52 -8.41 5.35
N HIS A 276 -1.53 -8.74 6.19
CA HIS A 276 -0.16 -8.91 5.72
C HIS A 276 0.09 -10.35 5.30
N THR A 277 0.32 -10.53 4.01
CA THR A 277 0.57 -11.82 3.39
C THR A 277 2.06 -12.14 3.38
N ALA A 278 2.40 -13.38 3.59
CA ALA A 278 3.76 -13.86 3.40
C ALA A 278 4.17 -13.78 1.92
N THR A 279 5.46 -13.77 1.66
CA THR A 279 6.01 -13.77 0.30
C THR A 279 5.79 -15.09 -0.41
N LEU A 280 5.85 -15.08 -1.75
CA LEU A 280 6.02 -16.29 -2.53
C LEU A 280 7.51 -16.61 -2.62
N ASP A 281 7.84 -17.81 -2.17
CA ASP A 281 9.20 -18.32 -2.11
C ASP A 281 9.41 -19.47 -3.09
N LYS A 282 10.65 -19.75 -3.40
CA LYS A 282 11.08 -20.87 -4.25
C LYS A 282 12.30 -21.55 -3.65
N ILE A 283 12.48 -22.84 -3.95
CA ILE A 283 13.74 -23.53 -3.65
C ILE A 283 14.77 -23.09 -4.69
N ASP A 284 15.85 -22.53 -4.24
CA ASP A 284 16.98 -22.16 -5.08
C ASP A 284 17.69 -23.44 -5.59
N ALA A 285 17.80 -23.55 -6.91
CA ALA A 285 18.32 -24.77 -7.55
C ALA A 285 19.82 -25.04 -7.23
N GLU A 286 20.60 -23.98 -6.93
CA GLU A 286 22.04 -24.10 -6.66
C GLU A 286 22.31 -24.45 -5.19
N THR A 287 21.54 -23.83 -4.28
CA THR A 287 21.80 -23.93 -2.84
C THR A 287 20.86 -24.86 -2.10
N GLY A 288 19.75 -25.27 -2.73
CA GLY A 288 18.69 -26.05 -2.08
C GLY A 288 17.91 -25.30 -0.99
N LYS A 289 18.20 -24.01 -0.77
CA LYS A 289 17.56 -23.19 0.28
C LYS A 289 16.32 -22.48 -0.27
N GLN A 290 15.35 -22.29 0.61
CA GLN A 290 14.17 -21.46 0.34
C GLN A 290 14.59 -19.99 0.25
N ARG A 291 14.12 -19.29 -0.78
CA ARG A 291 14.31 -17.87 -1.00
C ARG A 291 13.10 -17.23 -1.63
N LYS A 292 12.91 -15.93 -1.41
CA LYS A 292 11.92 -15.14 -2.11
C LYS A 292 12.11 -15.22 -3.63
N MET A 293 11.01 -15.38 -4.38
CA MET A 293 11.03 -15.28 -5.84
C MET A 293 11.53 -13.91 -6.28
N SER A 294 12.40 -13.86 -7.28
CA SER A 294 13.01 -12.62 -7.71
C SER A 294 12.90 -12.40 -9.21
N LYS A 295 12.69 -11.14 -9.60
CA LYS A 295 12.61 -10.69 -11.00
C LYS A 295 13.79 -11.12 -11.86
N ARG A 296 14.98 -11.25 -11.28
CA ARG A 296 16.23 -11.53 -12.03
C ARG A 296 16.51 -13.01 -12.25
N LYS A 297 16.07 -13.87 -11.32
CA LYS A 297 16.39 -15.30 -11.33
C LYS A 297 15.24 -16.19 -11.80
N ASP A 298 13.99 -15.70 -11.68
CA ASP A 298 12.79 -16.51 -11.88
C ASP A 298 11.90 -15.88 -12.96
N PRO A 299 11.94 -16.33 -14.23
CA PRO A 299 11.09 -15.83 -15.31
C PRO A 299 9.60 -15.87 -14.96
N GLU A 300 9.15 -16.91 -14.27
CA GLU A 300 7.77 -17.10 -13.78
C GLU A 300 7.39 -16.14 -12.64
N SER A 301 8.33 -15.33 -12.17
CA SER A 301 7.99 -14.19 -11.29
C SER A 301 7.24 -13.08 -12.01
N ASN A 302 7.28 -13.05 -13.35
CA ASN A 302 6.53 -12.12 -14.19
C ASN A 302 5.20 -12.76 -14.59
N VAL A 303 4.08 -12.11 -14.31
CA VAL A 303 2.74 -12.59 -14.67
C VAL A 303 2.59 -12.80 -16.19
N ALA A 304 3.26 -11.96 -17.01
CA ALA A 304 3.25 -12.09 -18.47
C ALA A 304 3.85 -13.42 -18.96
N PHE A 305 4.75 -14.05 -18.20
CA PHE A 305 5.29 -15.37 -18.51
C PHE A 305 4.18 -16.41 -18.75
N PHE A 306 3.20 -16.46 -17.84
CA PHE A 306 2.11 -17.41 -17.94
C PHE A 306 1.23 -17.18 -19.17
N LEU A 307 1.00 -15.91 -19.51
CA LEU A 307 0.20 -15.54 -20.69
C LEU A 307 0.94 -15.86 -21.99
N GLN A 308 2.24 -15.58 -22.07
CA GLN A 308 3.09 -15.82 -23.24
C GLN A 308 3.32 -17.30 -23.50
N GLU A 309 3.51 -18.09 -22.43
CA GLU A 309 3.69 -19.54 -22.52
C GLU A 309 2.35 -20.31 -22.68
N GLY A 310 1.22 -19.57 -22.76
CA GLY A 310 -0.09 -20.16 -22.98
C GLY A 310 -0.66 -20.95 -21.81
N TRP A 311 -0.22 -20.66 -20.58
CA TRP A 311 -0.78 -21.27 -19.38
C TRP A 311 -2.26 -20.90 -19.21
N PRO A 312 -3.16 -21.86 -18.90
CA PRO A 312 -4.54 -21.54 -18.57
C PRO A 312 -4.59 -20.66 -17.31
N THR A 313 -5.12 -19.46 -17.41
CA THR A 313 -5.20 -18.52 -16.27
C THR A 313 -5.96 -19.09 -15.09
N ASP A 314 -7.02 -19.87 -15.36
CA ASP A 314 -7.77 -20.60 -14.32
C ASP A 314 -6.88 -21.56 -13.54
N ALA A 315 -5.96 -22.28 -14.21
CA ALA A 315 -5.04 -23.19 -13.55
C ALA A 315 -4.04 -22.45 -12.65
N VAL A 316 -3.57 -21.29 -13.08
CA VAL A 316 -2.70 -20.41 -12.28
C VAL A 316 -3.45 -19.90 -11.05
N ILE A 317 -4.71 -19.45 -11.21
CA ILE A 317 -5.57 -19.00 -10.11
C ILE A 317 -5.79 -20.13 -9.08
N GLU A 318 -6.13 -21.33 -9.56
CA GLU A 318 -6.35 -22.50 -8.73
C GLU A 318 -5.09 -22.86 -7.91
N TYR A 319 -3.96 -22.86 -8.59
CA TYR A 319 -2.68 -23.14 -7.95
C TYR A 319 -2.31 -22.08 -6.90
N LEU A 320 -2.46 -20.79 -7.23
CA LEU A 320 -2.27 -19.73 -6.26
C LEU A 320 -3.29 -19.82 -5.12
N GLY A 321 -4.54 -20.12 -5.40
CA GLY A 321 -5.60 -20.35 -4.41
C GLY A 321 -5.23 -21.42 -3.39
N ASN A 322 -4.57 -22.48 -3.84
CA ASN A 322 -4.07 -23.52 -2.97
C ASN A 322 -2.96 -23.03 -2.02
N ILE A 323 -2.11 -22.12 -2.48
CA ILE A 323 -1.08 -21.48 -1.64
C ILE A 323 -1.73 -20.44 -0.69
N LEU A 324 -2.75 -19.72 -1.18
CA LEU A 324 -3.40 -18.61 -0.48
C LEU A 324 -4.28 -19.02 0.70
N ALA A 325 -4.90 -20.22 0.62
CA ALA A 325 -5.99 -20.57 1.51
C ALA A 325 -5.80 -21.96 2.09
N SER A 326 -5.36 -22.03 3.35
CA SER A 326 -5.28 -23.30 4.06
C SER A 326 -6.64 -23.98 4.12
N GLY A 327 -6.70 -25.23 3.62
CA GLY A 327 -7.91 -26.02 3.54
C GLY A 327 -8.64 -25.97 2.20
N TYR A 328 -8.21 -25.12 1.24
CA TYR A 328 -8.81 -25.11 -0.09
C TYR A 328 -8.60 -26.41 -0.85
N GLU A 329 -7.38 -26.95 -0.88
CA GLU A 329 -7.07 -28.23 -1.53
C GLU A 329 -7.91 -29.38 -0.97
N GLU A 330 -8.05 -29.45 0.35
CA GLU A 330 -8.88 -30.45 1.03
C GLU A 330 -10.36 -30.31 0.65
N ALA A 331 -10.90 -29.08 0.64
CA ALA A 331 -12.29 -28.82 0.28
C ALA A 331 -12.57 -29.22 -1.19
N LYS A 332 -11.63 -28.96 -2.09
CA LYS A 332 -11.72 -29.35 -3.50
C LYS A 332 -11.64 -30.85 -3.69
N LEU A 333 -10.72 -31.56 -3.04
CA LEU A 333 -10.58 -33.02 -3.11
C LEU A 333 -11.80 -33.72 -2.56
N LYS A 334 -12.46 -33.20 -1.53
CA LYS A 334 -13.73 -33.71 -0.98
C LYS A 334 -14.96 -33.37 -1.83
N GLY A 335 -14.80 -32.59 -2.91
CA GLY A 335 -15.90 -32.13 -3.76
C GLY A 335 -16.83 -31.11 -3.11
N ALA A 336 -16.39 -30.48 -2.00
CA ALA A 336 -17.15 -29.43 -1.33
C ALA A 336 -17.20 -28.14 -2.15
N VAL A 337 -16.19 -27.90 -2.99
CA VAL A 337 -16.10 -26.77 -3.92
C VAL A 337 -15.54 -27.25 -5.27
N LYS A 338 -15.93 -26.62 -6.37
CA LYS A 338 -15.47 -26.95 -7.72
C LYS A 338 -14.20 -26.19 -8.11
N ASN A 339 -14.05 -24.97 -7.62
CA ASN A 339 -12.96 -24.08 -7.95
C ASN A 339 -12.69 -23.09 -6.80
N PHE A 340 -11.60 -22.32 -6.91
CA PHE A 340 -11.20 -21.34 -5.90
C PHE A 340 -12.27 -20.27 -5.64
N TRP A 341 -13.06 -19.90 -6.65
CA TRP A 341 -14.08 -18.87 -6.49
C TRP A 341 -15.27 -19.31 -5.62
N GLU A 342 -15.55 -20.59 -5.53
CA GLU A 342 -16.59 -21.15 -4.64
C GLU A 342 -16.11 -21.32 -3.20
N TYR A 343 -14.80 -21.35 -2.96
CA TYR A 343 -14.23 -21.50 -1.60
C TYR A 343 -14.40 -20.23 -0.80
N GLU A 344 -14.97 -20.31 0.41
CA GLU A 344 -15.05 -19.16 1.34
C GLU A 344 -13.69 -18.92 1.99
N MET A 345 -12.99 -17.88 1.55
CA MET A 345 -11.70 -17.49 2.11
C MET A 345 -11.88 -16.64 3.38
N LYS A 346 -11.20 -17.03 4.45
CA LYS A 346 -11.16 -16.27 5.71
C LYS A 346 -9.75 -15.74 5.94
N PRO A 347 -9.55 -14.44 6.26
CA PRO A 347 -8.20 -13.89 6.48
C PRO A 347 -7.35 -14.70 7.46
N LYS A 348 -7.93 -15.21 8.53
CA LYS A 348 -7.25 -16.08 9.52
C LYS A 348 -6.75 -17.42 8.95
N LYS A 349 -7.18 -17.83 7.75
CA LYS A 349 -6.75 -19.04 7.07
C LYS A 349 -5.68 -18.78 6.01
N ILE A 350 -5.29 -17.53 5.80
CA ILE A 350 -4.15 -17.18 4.96
C ILE A 350 -2.87 -17.60 5.69
N PRO A 351 -1.96 -18.34 5.05
CA PRO A 351 -0.72 -18.77 5.68
C PRO A 351 0.17 -17.61 6.12
N MET A 352 0.76 -17.71 7.31
CA MET A 352 1.72 -16.73 7.82
C MET A 352 3.16 -16.97 7.33
N SER A 353 3.45 -18.15 6.83
CA SER A 353 4.75 -18.52 6.24
C SER A 353 4.68 -18.44 4.73
N GLY A 354 5.82 -18.13 4.08
CA GLY A 354 5.92 -18.02 2.63
C GLY A 354 5.39 -19.27 1.91
N GLY A 355 4.53 -19.05 0.93
CA GLY A 355 4.04 -20.10 0.06
C GLY A 355 5.14 -20.56 -0.90
N LEU A 356 5.43 -21.87 -0.91
CA LEU A 356 6.43 -22.41 -1.84
C LEU A 356 5.83 -22.52 -3.24
N PHE A 357 6.38 -21.74 -4.18
CA PHE A 357 6.01 -21.81 -5.59
C PHE A 357 6.75 -22.94 -6.30
N ASP A 358 5.98 -23.92 -6.80
CA ASP A 358 6.50 -25.13 -7.50
C ASP A 358 5.88 -25.24 -8.89
N MET A 359 6.70 -25.07 -9.94
CA MET A 359 6.28 -25.19 -11.34
C MET A 359 5.71 -26.56 -11.67
N LYS A 360 6.25 -27.65 -11.09
CA LYS A 360 5.74 -29.01 -11.35
C LYS A 360 4.31 -29.20 -10.82
N LYS A 361 4.01 -28.58 -9.66
CA LYS A 361 2.67 -28.59 -9.10
C LYS A 361 1.71 -27.76 -9.97
N LEU A 362 2.16 -26.63 -10.49
CA LEU A 362 1.38 -25.83 -11.44
C LEU A 362 1.15 -26.59 -12.77
N GLU A 363 2.16 -27.28 -13.31
CA GLU A 363 2.03 -28.12 -14.50
C GLU A 363 0.95 -29.21 -14.30
N TRP A 364 0.93 -29.84 -13.14
CA TRP A 364 -0.09 -30.84 -12.80
C TRP A 364 -1.49 -30.21 -12.80
N TRP A 365 -1.69 -29.08 -12.18
CA TRP A 365 -2.96 -28.34 -12.17
C TRP A 365 -3.39 -27.93 -13.58
N SER A 366 -2.45 -27.48 -14.42
CA SER A 366 -2.73 -27.07 -15.80
C SER A 366 -3.22 -28.25 -16.67
N LYS A 367 -2.68 -29.43 -16.50
CA LYS A 367 -3.16 -30.64 -17.24
C LYS A 367 -4.64 -30.92 -16.97
N GLU A 368 -5.07 -30.87 -15.73
CA GLU A 368 -6.47 -31.05 -15.37
C GLU A 368 -7.40 -30.06 -16.12
N TYR A 369 -6.97 -28.78 -16.24
CA TYR A 369 -7.73 -27.76 -16.94
C TYR A 369 -7.72 -27.92 -18.46
N ILE A 370 -6.60 -28.29 -19.04
CA ILE A 370 -6.47 -28.58 -20.49
C ILE A 370 -7.31 -29.77 -20.88
N ASP A 371 -7.27 -30.86 -20.12
CA ASP A 371 -8.03 -32.09 -20.41
C ASP A 371 -9.55 -31.87 -20.29
N ARG A 372 -9.99 -31.02 -19.35
CA ARG A 372 -11.41 -30.64 -19.27
C ARG A 372 -11.85 -29.84 -20.48
N ARG A 373 -11.07 -28.84 -20.97
CA ARG A 373 -11.40 -28.09 -22.18
C ARG A 373 -11.51 -28.97 -23.41
N LYS A 374 -10.64 -29.97 -23.57
CA LYS A 374 -10.69 -30.91 -24.69
C LYS A 374 -11.91 -31.83 -24.69
N ARG A 375 -12.57 -32.05 -23.55
CA ARG A 375 -13.81 -32.84 -23.45
C ARG A 375 -15.07 -32.09 -23.84
N TRP A 376 -15.01 -30.78 -24.04
CA TRP A 376 -16.12 -29.90 -24.40
C TRP A 376 -15.97 -29.29 -25.80
N LEU A 377 -14.91 -29.59 -26.53
CA LEU A 377 -14.69 -29.34 -27.95
C LEU A 377 -14.86 -30.65 -28.73
#